data_791fe207cb64aec76795e8eeb413990f
#
_entry.id   791fe207cb64aec76795e8eeb413990f
#
_cell.length_a   1.000
_cell.length_b   1.000
_cell.length_c   1.000
_cell.angle_alpha   90.00
_cell.angle_beta   90.00
_cell.angle_gamma   90.00
#
_symmetry.space_group_name_H-M   'P 1'
#
loop_
_entity.id
_entity.type
_entity.pdbx_description
1 polymer ?
#
loop_
_entity_poly.entity_id
_entity_poly.type
_entity_poly.pdbx_seq_one_letter_code
_entity_poly.pdbx_strand_id
1 'polypeptide(L)'
;MKQILFSDAFFSKDRQYRYALWRIWDNALPKVLFIGLNPSTADEIKDDPTNRRCMRYAQDWGYGGYIMGNIFAYRSTDPKQLKIIDNPIGIDNNYWLKKLNTEASLMVAF
;
A
#
# COMPACT_ATOMS: atom_id res chain seq x y z
N MET A 1 13.15 12.68 -10.10
CA MET A 1 12.55 11.67 -9.23
C MET A 1 13.63 10.81 -8.61
N LYS A 2 13.56 10.49 -7.31
CA LYS A 2 14.57 9.72 -6.62
C LYS A 2 14.50 8.24 -7.02
N GLN A 3 15.64 7.58 -7.09
CA GLN A 3 15.73 6.16 -7.40
C GLN A 3 15.17 5.31 -6.25
N ILE A 4 14.36 4.31 -6.59
CA ILE A 4 13.85 3.35 -5.61
C ILE A 4 14.97 2.42 -5.18
N LEU A 5 15.20 2.33 -3.87
CA LEU A 5 16.19 1.43 -3.27
C LEU A 5 15.55 0.10 -2.85
N PHE A 6 14.28 0.12 -2.43
CA PHE A 6 13.56 -1.05 -1.96
C PHE A 6 12.13 -0.99 -2.47
N SER A 7 11.67 -2.09 -3.07
CA SER A 7 10.33 -2.21 -3.63
C SER A 7 9.83 -3.62 -3.32
N ASP A 8 8.70 -3.73 -2.62
CA ASP A 8 8.14 -5.02 -2.24
C ASP A 8 6.65 -4.92 -1.98
N ALA A 9 6.00 -6.06 -1.84
CA ALA A 9 4.60 -6.15 -1.45
C ALA A 9 4.34 -7.48 -0.76
N PHE A 10 3.34 -7.52 0.12
CA PHE A 10 2.94 -8.74 0.78
C PHE A 10 1.50 -9.11 0.40
N PHE A 11 1.35 -10.33 -0.09
CA PHE A 11 0.08 -10.86 -0.55
C PHE A 11 -0.34 -12.07 0.26
N SER A 12 -1.62 -12.42 0.19
CA SER A 12 -2.08 -13.75 0.56
C SER A 12 -1.42 -14.79 -0.34
N LYS A 13 -1.45 -16.07 0.08
CA LYS A 13 -0.81 -17.15 -0.67
C LYS A 13 -1.33 -17.25 -2.10
N ASP A 14 -2.64 -17.05 -2.31
CA ASP A 14 -3.27 -17.09 -3.64
C ASP A 14 -3.18 -15.75 -4.39
N ARG A 15 -2.59 -14.73 -3.77
CA ARG A 15 -2.38 -13.39 -4.31
C ARG A 15 -3.68 -12.63 -4.62
N GLN A 16 -4.80 -13.07 -4.08
CA GLN A 16 -6.06 -12.35 -4.22
C GLN A 16 -6.17 -11.14 -3.27
N TYR A 17 -5.37 -11.15 -2.19
CA TYR A 17 -5.33 -10.07 -1.21
C TYR A 17 -3.93 -9.50 -1.14
N ARG A 18 -3.83 -8.17 -1.20
CA ARG A 18 -2.58 -7.45 -0.97
C ARG A 18 -2.69 -6.72 0.36
N TYR A 19 -1.87 -7.14 1.33
CA TYR A 19 -1.91 -6.57 2.68
C TYR A 19 -1.01 -5.36 2.85
N ALA A 20 0.07 -5.29 2.09
CA ALA A 20 1.04 -4.21 2.21
C ALA A 20 1.81 -4.03 0.91
N LEU A 21 2.30 -2.80 0.69
CA LEU A 21 3.18 -2.47 -0.41
C LEU A 21 4.15 -1.40 0.07
N TRP A 22 5.43 -1.51 -0.33
CA TRP A 22 6.48 -0.57 0.05
C TRP A 22 7.21 -0.05 -1.17
N ARG A 23 7.56 1.25 -1.14
CA ARG A 23 8.51 1.88 -2.06
C ARG A 23 9.37 2.82 -1.24
N ILE A 24 10.68 2.54 -1.19
CA ILE A 24 11.61 3.30 -0.35
C ILE A 24 12.77 3.78 -1.21
N TRP A 25 13.13 5.06 -1.10
CA TRP A 25 14.24 5.66 -1.83
C TRP A 25 15.28 6.29 -0.90
N ASP A 26 14.98 6.48 0.38
CA ASP A 26 15.91 7.00 1.36
C ASP A 26 15.58 6.44 2.75
N ASN A 27 16.39 5.50 3.22
CA ASN A 27 16.18 4.85 4.51
C ASN A 27 16.41 5.79 5.70
N ALA A 28 17.14 6.89 5.51
CA ALA A 28 17.43 7.84 6.58
C ALA A 28 16.23 8.72 6.93
N LEU A 29 15.26 8.84 6.02
CA LEU A 29 14.09 9.68 6.20
C LEU A 29 12.87 8.86 6.62
N PRO A 30 11.91 9.47 7.32
CA PRO A 30 10.69 8.78 7.72
C PRO A 30 9.81 8.42 6.52
N LYS A 31 8.81 7.58 6.76
CA LYS A 31 7.90 7.06 5.74
C LYS A 31 6.47 7.49 5.99
N VAL A 32 5.69 7.58 4.92
CA VAL A 32 4.25 7.84 4.97
C VAL A 32 3.50 6.53 4.76
N LEU A 33 2.47 6.29 5.57
CA LEU A 33 1.51 5.22 5.33
C LEU A 33 0.27 5.81 4.66
N PHE A 34 -0.03 5.35 3.45
CA PHE A 34 -1.28 5.68 2.77
C PHE A 34 -2.27 4.53 2.95
N ILE A 35 -3.50 4.88 3.33
CA ILE A 35 -4.60 3.91 3.46
C ILE A 35 -5.64 4.22 2.38
N GLY A 36 -5.78 3.31 1.43
CA GLY A 36 -6.77 3.42 0.36
C GLY A 36 -7.95 2.50 0.58
N LEU A 37 -8.88 2.49 -0.37
CA LEU A 37 -10.07 1.65 -0.30
C LEU A 37 -9.73 0.17 -0.51
N ASN A 38 -9.14 -0.15 -1.66
CA ASN A 38 -8.71 -1.51 -1.98
C ASN A 38 -7.58 -1.47 -3.02
N PRO A 39 -6.74 -2.52 -3.06
CA PRO A 39 -5.63 -2.58 -4.02
C PRO A 39 -6.11 -2.92 -5.42
N SER A 40 -5.37 -2.46 -6.41
CA SER A 40 -5.59 -2.76 -7.82
C SER A 40 -4.44 -3.62 -8.36
N THR A 41 -3.65 -3.11 -9.29
CA THR A 41 -2.68 -3.91 -10.04
C THR A 41 -1.25 -3.82 -9.56
N ALA A 42 -0.91 -2.84 -8.73
CA ALA A 42 0.47 -2.71 -8.24
C ALA A 42 0.90 -3.92 -7.42
N ASP A 43 2.14 -4.34 -7.59
CA ASP A 43 2.72 -5.48 -6.89
C ASP A 43 4.14 -5.14 -6.39
N GLU A 44 4.98 -6.15 -6.21
CA GLU A 44 6.35 -5.98 -5.70
C GLU A 44 7.19 -5.04 -6.56
N ILE A 45 6.92 -5.00 -7.87
CA ILE A 45 7.71 -4.24 -8.85
C ILE A 45 6.85 -3.25 -9.61
N LYS A 46 5.66 -3.68 -10.05
CA LYS A 46 4.77 -2.92 -10.92
C LYS A 46 4.03 -1.85 -10.13
N ASP A 47 3.94 -0.65 -10.69
CA ASP A 47 3.13 0.44 -10.14
C ASP A 47 1.81 0.57 -10.87
N ASP A 48 0.85 1.21 -10.22
CA ASP A 48 -0.41 1.64 -10.83
C ASP A 48 -0.57 3.16 -10.64
N PRO A 49 -1.61 3.80 -11.22
CA PRO A 49 -1.77 5.25 -11.11
C PRO A 49 -1.84 5.77 -9.68
N THR A 50 -2.49 5.03 -8.77
CA THR A 50 -2.60 5.42 -7.36
C THR A 50 -1.23 5.41 -6.69
N ASN A 51 -0.44 4.36 -6.92
CA ASN A 51 0.90 4.26 -6.36
C ASN A 51 1.82 5.35 -6.88
N ARG A 52 1.73 5.69 -8.15
CA ARG A 52 2.52 6.78 -8.72
C ARG A 52 2.21 8.11 -8.07
N ARG A 53 0.93 8.37 -7.76
CA ARG A 53 0.52 9.59 -7.05
C ARG A 53 1.03 9.60 -5.61
N CYS A 54 0.92 8.49 -4.91
CA CYS A 54 1.43 8.37 -3.54
C CYS A 54 2.93 8.62 -3.48
N MET A 55 3.68 8.06 -4.42
CA MET A 55 5.12 8.29 -4.53
C MET A 55 5.44 9.78 -4.69
N ARG A 56 4.72 10.47 -5.58
CA ARG A 56 4.92 11.90 -5.81
C ARG A 56 4.66 12.70 -4.54
N TYR A 57 3.54 12.43 -3.85
CA TYR A 57 3.22 13.14 -2.60
C TYR A 57 4.32 12.92 -1.55
N ALA A 58 4.72 11.67 -1.34
CA ALA A 58 5.73 11.36 -0.34
C ALA A 58 7.07 12.05 -0.65
N GLN A 59 7.47 12.08 -1.92
CA GLN A 59 8.69 12.77 -2.36
C GLN A 59 8.56 14.29 -2.19
N ASP A 60 7.44 14.87 -2.58
CA ASP A 60 7.21 16.31 -2.46
C ASP A 60 7.18 16.75 -0.99
N TRP A 61 6.72 15.89 -0.09
CA TRP A 61 6.68 16.18 1.35
C TRP A 61 7.99 15.91 2.06
N GLY A 62 9.01 15.41 1.37
CA GLY A 62 10.34 15.18 1.94
C GLY A 62 10.49 13.87 2.70
N TYR A 63 9.62 12.88 2.48
CA TYR A 63 9.72 11.58 3.11
C TYR A 63 10.64 10.66 2.31
N GLY A 64 11.16 9.61 2.97
CA GLY A 64 12.10 8.67 2.35
C GLY A 64 11.43 7.47 1.70
N GLY A 65 10.13 7.39 1.75
CA GLY A 65 9.37 6.30 1.16
C GLY A 65 7.92 6.35 1.58
N TYR A 66 7.14 5.42 1.03
CA TYR A 66 5.76 5.24 1.46
C TYR A 66 5.43 3.76 1.58
N ILE A 67 4.44 3.51 2.42
CA ILE A 67 3.86 2.20 2.63
C ILE A 67 2.39 2.32 2.29
N MET A 68 1.83 1.31 1.64
CA MET A 68 0.41 1.28 1.31
C MET A 68 -0.30 0.16 2.02
N GLY A 69 -1.41 0.49 2.69
CA GLY A 69 -2.40 -0.45 3.18
C GLY A 69 -3.76 -0.09 2.62
N ASN A 70 -4.75 -0.95 2.84
CA ASN A 70 -6.10 -0.73 2.33
C ASN A 70 -7.12 -1.19 3.37
N ILE A 71 -8.29 -0.53 3.37
CA ILE A 71 -9.41 -0.93 4.24
C ILE A 71 -9.88 -2.34 3.85
N PHE A 72 -9.97 -2.60 2.55
CA PHE A 72 -10.25 -3.93 2.01
C PHE A 72 -9.00 -4.41 1.28
N ALA A 73 -8.49 -5.57 1.65
CA ALA A 73 -7.26 -6.08 1.05
C ALA A 73 -7.50 -6.83 -0.27
N TYR A 74 -8.75 -7.16 -0.59
CA TYR A 74 -9.07 -7.86 -1.83
C TYR A 74 -8.70 -7.03 -3.05
N ARG A 75 -7.94 -7.62 -3.97
CA ARG A 75 -7.47 -6.94 -5.19
C ARG A 75 -8.58 -6.87 -6.22
N SER A 76 -8.91 -5.66 -6.67
CA SER A 76 -9.90 -5.47 -7.74
C SER A 76 -9.70 -4.10 -8.38
N THR A 77 -9.87 -4.04 -9.70
CA THR A 77 -9.92 -2.77 -10.44
C THR A 77 -11.30 -2.15 -10.40
N ASP A 78 -12.32 -2.93 -10.01
CA ASP A 78 -13.71 -2.48 -9.90
C ASP A 78 -14.18 -2.60 -8.45
N PRO A 79 -14.38 -1.46 -7.74
CA PRO A 79 -14.86 -1.49 -6.34
C PRO A 79 -16.19 -2.21 -6.13
N LYS A 80 -17.01 -2.36 -7.16
CA LYS A 80 -18.29 -3.09 -7.06
C LYS A 80 -18.09 -4.54 -6.67
N GLN A 81 -16.95 -5.14 -7.00
CA GLN A 81 -16.64 -6.52 -6.65
C GLN A 81 -16.51 -6.72 -5.14
N LEU A 82 -16.18 -5.68 -4.39
CA LEU A 82 -16.09 -5.77 -2.93
C LEU A 82 -17.42 -6.16 -2.28
N LYS A 83 -18.54 -5.85 -2.94
CA LYS A 83 -19.87 -6.19 -2.45
C LYS A 83 -20.27 -7.64 -2.73
N ILE A 84 -19.57 -8.32 -3.63
CA ILE A 84 -19.88 -9.68 -4.08
C ILE A 84 -19.04 -10.72 -3.34
N ILE A 85 -17.82 -10.35 -2.96
CA ILE A 85 -16.84 -11.22 -2.32
C ILE A 85 -17.24 -11.46 -0.85
N ASP A 86 -17.14 -12.70 -0.39
CA ASP A 86 -17.51 -13.07 0.99
C ASP A 86 -16.64 -12.36 2.03
N ASN A 87 -15.35 -12.21 1.75
CA ASN A 87 -14.43 -11.56 2.68
C ASN A 87 -13.55 -10.53 1.95
N PRO A 88 -14.06 -9.33 1.70
CA PRO A 88 -13.25 -8.32 1.02
C PRO A 88 -12.12 -7.74 1.90
N ILE A 89 -12.24 -7.81 3.22
CA ILE A 89 -11.23 -7.27 4.14
C ILE A 89 -9.94 -8.09 4.09
N GLY A 90 -10.06 -9.41 4.10
CA GLY A 90 -8.93 -10.33 4.18
C GLY A 90 -8.60 -10.70 5.61
N ILE A 91 -8.25 -11.97 5.81
CA ILE A 91 -8.10 -12.55 7.16
C ILE A 91 -6.97 -11.88 7.97
N ASP A 92 -5.90 -11.46 7.31
CA ASP A 92 -4.74 -10.88 7.98
C ASP A 92 -4.69 -9.35 7.89
N ASN A 93 -5.72 -8.70 7.32
CA ASN A 93 -5.62 -7.27 7.03
C ASN A 93 -5.49 -6.41 8.29
N ASN A 94 -6.25 -6.70 9.34
CA ASN A 94 -6.17 -5.93 10.58
C ASN A 94 -4.79 -6.03 11.23
N TYR A 95 -4.20 -7.22 11.22
CA TYR A 95 -2.82 -7.42 11.70
C TYR A 95 -1.85 -6.52 10.92
N TRP A 96 -1.94 -6.53 9.60
CA TRP A 96 -1.03 -5.75 8.75
C TRP A 96 -1.22 -4.25 8.93
N LEU A 97 -2.46 -3.75 9.01
CA LEU A 97 -2.70 -2.33 9.21
C LEU A 97 -2.07 -1.83 10.51
N LYS A 98 -2.19 -2.60 11.60
CA LYS A 98 -1.57 -2.26 12.87
C LYS A 98 -0.05 -2.24 12.75
N LYS A 99 0.53 -3.24 12.09
CA LYS A 99 1.97 -3.35 11.90
C LYS A 99 2.50 -2.19 11.06
N LEU A 100 1.85 -1.88 9.94
CA LEU A 100 2.28 -0.80 9.05
C LEU A 100 2.23 0.56 9.74
N ASN A 101 1.24 0.77 10.60
CA ASN A 101 1.12 2.03 11.34
C ASN A 101 2.32 2.28 12.24
N THR A 102 2.97 1.23 12.76
CA THR A 102 4.16 1.37 13.59
C THR A 102 5.41 1.76 12.81
N GLU A 103 5.42 1.54 11.50
CA GLU A 103 6.58 1.78 10.62
C GLU A 103 6.56 3.17 9.98
N ALA A 104 5.48 3.92 10.14
CA ALA A 104 5.31 5.22 9.49
C ALA A 104 5.26 6.36 10.51
N SER A 105 5.69 7.54 10.08
CA SER A 105 5.61 8.77 10.88
C SER A 105 4.35 9.58 10.60
N LEU A 106 3.71 9.33 9.45
CA LEU A 106 2.49 10.02 9.03
C LEU A 106 1.56 9.02 8.39
N MET A 107 0.27 9.09 8.70
CA MET A 107 -0.75 8.28 8.05
C MET A 107 -1.73 9.17 7.30
N VAL A 108 -2.00 8.85 6.05
CA VAL A 108 -2.94 9.57 5.19
C VAL A 108 -3.97 8.58 4.66
N ALA A 109 -5.23 8.77 5.01
CA ALA A 109 -6.34 7.97 4.49
C ALA A 109 -7.04 8.72 3.35
N PHE A 110 -7.44 8.00 2.32
CA PHE A 110 -8.09 8.61 1.17
C PHE A 110 -9.08 7.68 0.46
#